data_693995852c5eb167ddb79c50f53135d2
#
_entry.id   693995852c5eb167ddb79c50f53135d2
#
_cell.length_a   1.000
_cell.length_b   1.000
_cell.length_c   1.000
_cell.angle_alpha   90.00
_cell.angle_beta   90.00
_cell.angle_gamma   90.00
#
_symmetry.space_group_name_H-M   'P 1'
#
loop_
_entity.id
_entity.type
_entity.pdbx_description
1 polymer ?
#
loop_
_entity_poly.entity_id
_entity_poly.type
_entity_poly.pdbx_seq_one_letter_code
_entity_poly.pdbx_strand_id
1 'polypeptide(L)'
;MPTSAIFICARLDEPAHRLLKSTLPTGSITFARHPVISPENLASFQQCDICFGNVPATWLEPPPILRWMQLESIGFEYYQDLREVPSGLTITNLKGLFASPAAESAIAGLLALYRGVDKLVSAQASARWMSLEVRPQMQLLRDKQVVILGHGSIGRKLRLFFETFGCRVQSFARTAEGAELRSADALDHAIGTADIVACCLPKTSETCGLVDRRRIRSMRPSAIFVNTGRGAVVDEIALIECLQQEKIGGAVLDVTWQEPLPPDHPLWTCDRTILLQHTGGGYQDELLDKTRTFLANFARFQKGQPLDNIINLAKGY
;
A
#
# COMPACT_ATOMS: atom_id res chain seq x y z
N MET A 1 3.98 -14.71 35.01
CA MET A 1 2.98 -13.71 34.61
C MET A 1 1.73 -14.46 34.19
N PRO A 2 0.52 -13.97 34.42
CA PRO A 2 -0.67 -14.62 33.88
C PRO A 2 -0.53 -14.73 32.35
N THR A 3 -0.97 -15.83 31.79
CA THR A 3 -0.90 -16.11 30.36
C THR A 3 -1.86 -15.13 29.65
N SER A 4 -1.34 -14.25 28.78
CA SER A 4 -2.18 -13.31 28.02
C SER A 4 -3.15 -14.06 27.13
N ALA A 5 -4.41 -13.67 27.12
CA ALA A 5 -5.42 -14.18 26.21
C ALA A 5 -5.26 -13.52 24.85
N ILE A 6 -5.11 -14.31 23.79
CA ILE A 6 -4.80 -13.85 22.43
C ILE A 6 -5.96 -14.21 21.49
N PHE A 7 -6.55 -13.21 20.85
CA PHE A 7 -7.55 -13.39 19.81
C PHE A 7 -6.93 -13.20 18.44
N ILE A 8 -7.09 -14.17 17.53
CA ILE A 8 -6.51 -14.15 16.19
C ILE A 8 -7.64 -14.19 15.16
N CYS A 9 -7.82 -13.07 14.45
CA CYS A 9 -8.72 -12.93 13.32
C CYS A 9 -8.00 -12.63 12.00
N ALA A 10 -6.68 -12.54 12.03
CA ALA A 10 -5.86 -12.40 10.82
C ALA A 10 -6.05 -13.60 9.89
N ARG A 11 -5.95 -13.36 8.59
CA ARG A 11 -5.92 -14.43 7.60
C ARG A 11 -4.65 -15.27 7.76
N LEU A 12 -4.79 -16.58 7.77
CA LEU A 12 -3.70 -17.53 7.99
C LEU A 12 -3.75 -18.65 6.94
N ASP A 13 -2.57 -19.10 6.54
CA ASP A 13 -2.36 -20.38 5.86
C ASP A 13 -1.86 -21.43 6.87
N GLU A 14 -1.69 -22.67 6.41
CA GLU A 14 -1.25 -23.76 7.25
C GLU A 14 0.17 -23.56 7.88
N PRO A 15 1.17 -23.01 7.17
CA PRO A 15 2.46 -22.66 7.76
C PRO A 15 2.34 -21.60 8.88
N ALA A 16 1.59 -20.53 8.67
CA ALA A 16 1.37 -19.47 9.65
C ALA A 16 0.65 -20.00 10.90
N HIS A 17 -0.38 -20.82 10.69
CA HIS A 17 -1.15 -21.43 11.77
C HIS A 17 -0.29 -22.37 12.63
N ARG A 18 0.56 -23.21 12.00
CA ARG A 18 1.52 -24.07 12.72
C ARG A 18 2.52 -23.26 13.52
N LEU A 19 3.06 -22.18 12.93
CA LEU A 19 4.02 -21.31 13.60
C LEU A 19 3.42 -20.66 14.86
N LEU A 20 2.18 -20.15 14.78
CA LEU A 20 1.49 -19.60 15.96
C LEU A 20 1.32 -20.63 17.05
N LYS A 21 0.80 -21.82 16.72
CA LYS A 21 0.58 -22.90 17.71
C LYS A 21 1.85 -23.41 18.37
N SER A 22 2.96 -23.43 17.65
CA SER A 22 4.24 -23.89 18.21
C SER A 22 4.97 -22.83 19.06
N THR A 23 4.65 -21.55 18.86
CA THR A 23 5.37 -20.43 19.50
C THR A 23 4.60 -19.83 20.67
N LEU A 24 3.27 -19.75 20.58
CA LEU A 24 2.46 -19.15 21.63
C LEU A 24 2.09 -20.15 22.71
N PRO A 25 1.85 -19.70 23.97
CA PRO A 25 1.52 -20.58 25.08
C PRO A 25 0.25 -21.40 24.82
N THR A 26 0.28 -22.67 25.16
CA THR A 26 -0.89 -23.57 25.01
C THR A 26 -2.08 -23.05 25.81
N GLY A 27 -3.27 -23.01 25.19
CA GLY A 27 -4.50 -22.55 25.82
C GLY A 27 -4.70 -21.05 25.89
N SER A 28 -3.74 -20.23 25.39
CA SER A 28 -3.85 -18.77 25.35
C SER A 28 -4.51 -18.23 24.07
N ILE A 29 -4.71 -19.08 23.06
CA ILE A 29 -5.12 -18.64 21.71
C ILE A 29 -6.56 -18.99 21.45
N THR A 30 -7.32 -18.00 20.97
CA THR A 30 -8.65 -18.17 20.39
C THR A 30 -8.61 -17.72 18.93
N PHE A 31 -8.85 -18.63 18.00
CA PHE A 31 -8.98 -18.29 16.58
C PHE A 31 -10.42 -17.88 16.26
N ALA A 32 -10.58 -16.79 15.53
CA ALA A 32 -11.88 -16.34 15.06
C ALA A 32 -12.53 -17.40 14.15
N ARG A 33 -13.83 -17.56 14.25
CA ARG A 33 -14.65 -18.32 13.30
C ARG A 33 -15.07 -17.42 12.15
N HIS A 34 -15.22 -17.98 10.96
CA HIS A 34 -15.76 -17.22 9.84
C HIS A 34 -17.29 -17.28 9.78
N PRO A 35 -17.97 -16.16 9.51
CA PRO A 35 -17.42 -14.82 9.27
C PRO A 35 -16.83 -14.20 10.55
N VAL A 36 -15.80 -13.37 10.39
CA VAL A 36 -15.12 -12.72 11.55
C VAL A 36 -16.10 -11.89 12.38
N ILE A 37 -17.01 -11.17 11.73
CA ILE A 37 -18.04 -10.37 12.39
C ILE A 37 -19.17 -11.30 12.84
N SER A 38 -19.09 -11.75 14.10
CA SER A 38 -20.11 -12.58 14.75
C SER A 38 -20.19 -12.27 16.26
N PRO A 39 -21.33 -12.54 16.94
CA PRO A 39 -21.45 -12.36 18.39
C PRO A 39 -20.44 -13.18 19.20
N GLU A 40 -20.16 -14.41 18.77
CA GLU A 40 -19.21 -15.31 19.44
C GLU A 40 -17.78 -14.78 19.37
N ASN A 41 -17.38 -14.26 18.19
CA ASN A 41 -16.08 -13.66 18.00
C ASN A 41 -15.94 -12.35 18.79
N LEU A 42 -17.00 -11.53 18.86
CA LEU A 42 -17.03 -10.32 19.69
C LEU A 42 -16.84 -10.68 21.16
N ALA A 43 -17.56 -11.68 21.67
CA ALA A 43 -17.45 -12.13 23.06
C ALA A 43 -16.03 -12.63 23.38
N SER A 44 -15.39 -13.35 22.45
CA SER A 44 -14.02 -13.81 22.60
C SER A 44 -13.02 -12.64 22.55
N PHE A 45 -13.22 -11.69 21.65
CA PHE A 45 -12.40 -10.48 21.53
C PHE A 45 -12.45 -9.62 22.81
N GLN A 46 -13.62 -9.45 23.40
CA GLN A 46 -13.79 -8.66 24.62
C GLN A 46 -13.07 -9.22 25.86
N GLN A 47 -12.64 -10.47 25.80
CA GLN A 47 -11.91 -11.15 26.90
C GLN A 47 -10.41 -11.29 26.62
N CYS A 48 -9.89 -10.74 25.50
CA CYS A 48 -8.49 -10.89 25.16
C CYS A 48 -7.65 -9.65 25.54
N ASP A 49 -6.37 -9.89 25.88
CA ASP A 49 -5.37 -8.85 26.11
C ASP A 49 -4.69 -8.41 24.80
N ILE A 50 -4.63 -9.32 23.82
CA ILE A 50 -3.90 -9.16 22.58
C ILE A 50 -4.80 -9.59 21.41
N CYS A 51 -4.79 -8.79 20.34
CA CYS A 51 -5.46 -9.15 19.09
C CYS A 51 -4.46 -9.14 17.92
N PHE A 52 -4.53 -10.16 17.07
CA PHE A 52 -3.85 -10.18 15.78
C PHE A 52 -4.88 -10.25 14.66
N GLY A 53 -4.94 -9.21 13.85
CA GLY A 53 -5.85 -9.03 12.74
C GLY A 53 -6.64 -7.72 12.83
N ASN A 54 -7.45 -7.46 11.81
CA ASN A 54 -8.28 -6.27 11.71
C ASN A 54 -9.70 -6.58 12.21
N VAL A 55 -10.11 -6.00 13.32
CA VAL A 55 -11.47 -6.08 13.83
C VAL A 55 -12.26 -4.82 13.46
N PRO A 56 -13.61 -4.84 13.44
CA PRO A 56 -14.39 -3.62 13.27
C PRO A 56 -14.05 -2.58 14.34
N ALA A 57 -13.96 -1.30 13.95
CA ALA A 57 -13.69 -0.21 14.89
C ALA A 57 -14.70 -0.15 16.04
N THR A 58 -15.97 -0.50 15.77
CA THR A 58 -17.05 -0.57 16.77
C THR A 58 -16.79 -1.58 17.90
N TRP A 59 -15.90 -2.56 17.70
CA TRP A 59 -15.53 -3.52 18.76
C TRP A 59 -14.62 -2.90 19.81
N LEU A 60 -14.03 -1.76 19.51
CA LEU A 60 -13.23 -0.99 20.45
C LEU A 60 -14.06 -0.03 21.30
N GLU A 61 -15.40 0.01 21.09
CA GLU A 61 -16.35 0.84 21.83
C GLU A 61 -17.50 -0.03 22.40
N PRO A 62 -17.70 -0.19 23.73
CA PRO A 62 -16.92 0.40 24.83
C PRO A 62 -15.51 -0.18 24.91
N PRO A 63 -14.55 0.53 25.57
CA PRO A 63 -13.16 0.11 25.61
C PRO A 63 -13.01 -1.32 26.12
N PRO A 64 -12.39 -2.22 25.35
CA PRO A 64 -12.11 -3.57 25.81
C PRO A 64 -10.93 -3.58 26.81
N ILE A 65 -10.65 -4.74 27.42
CA ILE A 65 -9.45 -4.95 28.25
C ILE A 65 -8.17 -5.07 27.39
N LEU A 66 -8.30 -4.94 26.09
CA LEU A 66 -7.24 -5.11 25.08
C LEU A 66 -6.08 -4.13 25.33
N ARG A 67 -4.88 -4.67 25.41
CA ARG A 67 -3.64 -3.91 25.64
C ARG A 67 -2.84 -3.69 24.36
N TRP A 68 -2.92 -4.63 23.43
CA TRP A 68 -2.21 -4.54 22.15
C TRP A 68 -3.01 -5.18 21.01
N MET A 69 -3.07 -4.45 19.90
CA MET A 69 -3.62 -4.94 18.63
C MET A 69 -2.57 -4.82 17.53
N GLN A 70 -2.21 -5.95 16.90
CA GLN A 70 -1.40 -5.99 15.70
C GLN A 70 -2.31 -6.08 14.49
N LEU A 71 -2.32 -5.06 13.64
CA LEU A 71 -3.03 -5.09 12.37
C LEU A 71 -2.34 -6.02 11.37
N GLU A 72 -3.12 -6.63 10.48
CA GLU A 72 -2.61 -7.42 9.35
C GLU A 72 -2.43 -6.60 8.06
N SER A 73 -2.54 -5.27 8.16
CA SER A 73 -2.40 -4.29 7.07
C SER A 73 -1.41 -3.20 7.45
N ILE A 74 -0.97 -2.39 6.46
CA ILE A 74 -0.29 -1.11 6.71
C ILE A 74 -1.34 -0.03 6.97
N GLY A 75 -2.39 0.01 6.13
CA GLY A 75 -3.48 0.97 6.25
C GLY A 75 -4.29 0.73 7.53
N PHE A 76 -4.72 1.81 8.15
CA PHE A 76 -5.52 1.80 9.37
C PHE A 76 -6.63 2.86 9.31
N GLU A 77 -7.04 3.20 8.11
CA GLU A 77 -8.05 4.23 7.83
C GLU A 77 -9.38 3.93 8.58
N TYR A 78 -9.71 2.66 8.77
CA TYR A 78 -10.93 2.24 9.52
C TYR A 78 -10.91 2.61 10.99
N TYR A 79 -9.76 2.99 11.54
CA TYR A 79 -9.59 3.36 12.94
C TYR A 79 -9.35 4.86 13.13
N GLN A 80 -9.26 5.65 12.06
CA GLN A 80 -9.02 7.10 12.14
C GLN A 80 -10.20 7.87 12.73
N ASP A 81 -11.43 7.35 12.56
CA ASP A 81 -12.66 7.97 13.05
C ASP A 81 -13.00 7.56 14.50
N LEU A 82 -12.17 6.74 15.15
CA LEU A 82 -12.29 6.48 16.57
C LEU A 82 -12.14 7.80 17.34
N ARG A 83 -13.20 8.17 18.08
CA ARG A 83 -13.22 9.39 18.88
C ARG A 83 -12.11 9.42 19.92
N GLU A 84 -11.84 8.25 20.51
CA GLU A 84 -10.74 8.03 21.44
C GLU A 84 -10.17 6.61 21.27
N VAL A 85 -8.85 6.51 21.24
CA VAL A 85 -8.20 5.19 21.40
C VAL A 85 -8.38 4.77 22.86
N PRO A 86 -8.86 3.55 23.15
CA PRO A 86 -8.97 3.08 24.54
C PRO A 86 -7.67 3.32 25.30
N SER A 87 -7.77 3.91 26.49
CA SER A 87 -6.60 4.21 27.32
C SER A 87 -5.78 2.94 27.57
N GLY A 88 -4.50 2.99 27.27
CA GLY A 88 -3.59 1.85 27.43
C GLY A 88 -3.55 0.87 26.24
N LEU A 89 -4.35 1.06 25.20
CA LEU A 89 -4.28 0.26 23.98
C LEU A 89 -3.13 0.75 23.10
N THR A 90 -2.24 -0.16 22.73
CA THR A 90 -1.23 0.07 21.68
C THR A 90 -1.68 -0.61 20.40
N ILE A 91 -1.65 0.09 19.27
CA ILE A 91 -1.94 -0.47 17.95
C ILE A 91 -0.67 -0.44 17.10
N THR A 92 -0.33 -1.56 16.48
CA THR A 92 0.81 -1.69 15.57
C THR A 92 0.35 -2.17 14.20
N ASN A 93 1.08 -1.83 13.14
CA ASN A 93 0.78 -2.25 11.79
C ASN A 93 1.96 -3.00 11.13
N LEU A 94 1.83 -3.32 9.85
CA LEU A 94 2.85 -4.04 9.07
C LEU A 94 3.72 -3.11 8.22
N LYS A 95 4.02 -1.90 8.72
CA LYS A 95 4.89 -0.94 8.01
C LYS A 95 6.23 -1.58 7.68
N GLY A 96 6.61 -1.51 6.41
CA GLY A 96 7.86 -2.09 5.90
C GLY A 96 7.70 -3.47 5.25
N LEU A 97 6.76 -4.30 5.68
CA LEU A 97 6.57 -5.65 5.16
C LEU A 97 6.30 -5.63 3.63
N PHE A 98 5.42 -4.76 3.20
CA PHE A 98 5.00 -4.66 1.79
C PHE A 98 5.87 -3.74 0.92
N ALA A 99 7.01 -3.25 1.45
CA ALA A 99 7.82 -2.28 0.71
C ALA A 99 8.41 -2.87 -0.57
N SER A 100 8.96 -4.08 -0.51
CA SER A 100 9.53 -4.75 -1.68
C SER A 100 8.46 -5.19 -2.68
N PRO A 101 7.43 -5.97 -2.30
CA PRO A 101 6.46 -6.44 -3.28
C PRO A 101 5.70 -5.29 -3.96
N ALA A 102 5.30 -4.24 -3.24
CA ALA A 102 4.64 -3.08 -3.84
C ALA A 102 5.56 -2.33 -4.82
N ALA A 103 6.85 -2.18 -4.49
CA ALA A 103 7.80 -1.55 -5.40
C ALA A 103 8.08 -2.43 -6.63
N GLU A 104 8.17 -3.76 -6.47
CA GLU A 104 8.34 -4.70 -7.58
C GLU A 104 7.14 -4.67 -8.53
N SER A 105 5.92 -4.68 -8.01
CA SER A 105 4.68 -4.58 -8.80
C SER A 105 4.60 -3.26 -9.57
N ALA A 106 4.99 -2.13 -8.93
CA ALA A 106 5.04 -0.84 -9.60
C ALA A 106 6.04 -0.82 -10.76
N ILE A 107 7.26 -1.34 -10.54
CA ILE A 107 8.29 -1.42 -11.58
C ILE A 107 7.88 -2.40 -12.68
N ALA A 108 7.27 -3.54 -12.35
CA ALA A 108 6.78 -4.50 -13.34
C ALA A 108 5.75 -3.86 -14.28
N GLY A 109 4.74 -3.17 -13.74
CA GLY A 109 3.75 -2.44 -14.53
C GLY A 109 4.38 -1.33 -15.40
N LEU A 110 5.32 -0.56 -14.83
CA LEU A 110 6.03 0.47 -15.57
C LEU A 110 6.88 -0.11 -16.71
N LEU A 111 7.62 -1.18 -16.47
CA LEU A 111 8.38 -1.88 -17.49
C LEU A 111 7.48 -2.50 -18.55
N ALA A 112 6.29 -2.99 -18.18
CA ALA A 112 5.33 -3.49 -19.16
C ALA A 112 4.94 -2.40 -20.16
N LEU A 113 4.63 -1.18 -19.70
CA LEU A 113 4.32 -0.04 -20.57
C LEU A 113 5.55 0.40 -21.40
N TYR A 114 6.73 0.53 -20.76
CA TYR A 114 7.94 1.02 -21.45
C TYR A 114 8.46 0.03 -22.49
N ARG A 115 8.31 -1.28 -22.24
CA ARG A 115 8.75 -2.33 -23.16
C ARG A 115 7.64 -2.86 -24.06
N GLY A 116 6.42 -2.30 -23.97
CA GLY A 116 5.27 -2.70 -24.78
C GLY A 116 4.79 -4.13 -24.50
N VAL A 117 5.08 -4.67 -23.30
CA VAL A 117 4.69 -6.04 -22.91
C VAL A 117 3.18 -6.16 -22.86
N ASP A 118 2.49 -5.13 -22.39
CA ASP A 118 1.03 -5.00 -22.38
C ASP A 118 0.43 -5.26 -23.77
N LYS A 119 0.95 -4.59 -24.80
CA LYS A 119 0.53 -4.76 -26.20
C LYS A 119 0.86 -6.14 -26.75
N LEU A 120 2.07 -6.66 -26.45
CA LEU A 120 2.50 -7.95 -26.93
C LEU A 120 1.69 -9.11 -26.32
N VAL A 121 1.37 -9.03 -25.02
CA VAL A 121 0.50 -10.01 -24.35
C VAL A 121 -0.93 -9.96 -24.91
N SER A 122 -1.48 -8.77 -25.14
CA SER A 122 -2.79 -8.62 -25.79
C SER A 122 -2.79 -9.21 -27.22
N ALA A 123 -1.76 -8.95 -28.01
CA ALA A 123 -1.62 -9.46 -29.37
C ALA A 123 -1.44 -10.99 -29.40
N GLN A 124 -0.81 -11.59 -28.40
CA GLN A 124 -0.65 -13.03 -28.26
C GLN A 124 -2.00 -13.75 -28.23
N ALA A 125 -3.02 -13.16 -27.58
CA ALA A 125 -4.36 -13.74 -27.51
C ALA A 125 -5.03 -13.87 -28.89
N SER A 126 -4.63 -13.05 -29.86
CA SER A 126 -5.10 -13.06 -31.24
C SER A 126 -4.08 -13.62 -32.24
N ALA A 127 -3.02 -14.29 -31.78
CA ALA A 127 -1.92 -14.84 -32.58
C ALA A 127 -1.27 -13.81 -33.53
N ARG A 128 -1.23 -12.53 -33.13
CA ARG A 128 -0.69 -11.43 -33.94
C ARG A 128 0.75 -11.13 -33.59
N TRP A 129 1.64 -11.15 -34.60
CA TRP A 129 3.06 -10.81 -34.46
C TRP A 129 3.27 -9.31 -34.68
N MET A 130 3.62 -8.54 -33.62
CA MET A 130 3.65 -7.07 -33.63
C MET A 130 5.05 -6.47 -33.46
N SER A 131 6.12 -7.17 -33.80
CA SER A 131 7.48 -6.71 -33.50
C SER A 131 7.84 -5.36 -34.15
N LEU A 132 7.43 -5.13 -35.40
CA LEU A 132 7.71 -3.91 -36.13
C LEU A 132 6.92 -2.70 -35.64
N GLU A 133 5.70 -2.92 -35.11
CA GLU A 133 4.81 -1.87 -34.60
C GLU A 133 5.18 -1.43 -33.19
N VAL A 134 5.58 -2.38 -32.31
CA VAL A 134 5.86 -2.11 -30.91
C VAL A 134 7.28 -1.64 -30.68
N ARG A 135 8.27 -2.22 -31.38
CA ARG A 135 9.69 -1.94 -31.17
C ARG A 135 10.08 -0.46 -31.25
N PRO A 136 9.58 0.35 -32.20
CA PRO A 136 9.91 1.79 -32.27
C PRO A 136 9.38 2.61 -31.09
N GLN A 137 8.36 2.10 -30.37
CA GLN A 137 7.73 2.77 -29.23
C GLN A 137 8.35 2.40 -27.89
N MET A 138 9.22 1.39 -27.86
CA MET A 138 9.86 0.92 -26.62
C MET A 138 10.81 1.97 -26.06
N GLN A 139 10.79 2.14 -24.75
CA GLN A 139 11.64 3.08 -24.02
C GLN A 139 12.49 2.35 -22.98
N LEU A 140 13.57 3.00 -22.53
CA LEU A 140 14.39 2.55 -21.41
C LEU A 140 14.14 3.42 -20.19
N LEU A 141 14.35 2.85 -19.01
CA LEU A 141 14.29 3.60 -17.74
C LEU A 141 15.54 4.47 -17.53
N ARG A 142 16.69 4.05 -18.07
CA ARG A 142 17.94 4.78 -17.93
C ARG A 142 17.79 6.26 -18.30
N ASP A 143 18.39 7.14 -17.48
CA ASP A 143 18.38 8.59 -17.59
C ASP A 143 17.02 9.29 -17.41
N LYS A 144 15.96 8.53 -17.08
CA LYS A 144 14.63 9.10 -16.78
C LYS A 144 14.64 9.90 -15.49
N GLN A 145 13.90 11.01 -15.48
CA GLN A 145 13.65 11.81 -14.29
C GLN A 145 12.42 11.27 -13.54
N VAL A 146 12.62 10.88 -12.30
CA VAL A 146 11.59 10.27 -11.45
C VAL A 146 11.32 11.15 -10.24
N VAL A 147 10.04 11.44 -10.01
CA VAL A 147 9.56 12.09 -8.79
C VAL A 147 8.75 11.09 -7.98
N ILE A 148 9.20 10.81 -6.76
CA ILE A 148 8.50 9.92 -5.83
C ILE A 148 7.77 10.77 -4.80
N LEU A 149 6.43 10.65 -4.75
CA LEU A 149 5.59 11.27 -3.74
C LEU A 149 5.49 10.33 -2.53
N GLY A 150 6.23 10.66 -1.49
CA GLY A 150 6.40 9.86 -0.28
C GLY A 150 7.82 9.28 -0.13
N HIS A 151 8.41 9.46 1.06
CA HIS A 151 9.76 8.94 1.40
C HIS A 151 9.68 7.93 2.57
N GLY A 152 8.58 7.16 2.61
CA GLY A 152 8.37 6.03 3.53
C GLY A 152 9.08 4.76 3.07
N SER A 153 8.69 3.60 3.61
CA SER A 153 9.30 2.31 3.28
C SER A 153 9.19 1.97 1.78
N ILE A 154 8.00 2.15 1.18
CA ILE A 154 7.78 1.90 -0.26
C ILE A 154 8.56 2.92 -1.10
N GLY A 155 8.49 4.21 -0.77
CA GLY A 155 9.19 5.26 -1.54
C GLY A 155 10.70 5.07 -1.57
N ARG A 156 11.31 4.70 -0.44
CA ARG A 156 12.74 4.37 -0.40
C ARG A 156 13.10 3.12 -1.21
N LYS A 157 12.22 2.11 -1.23
CA LYS A 157 12.43 0.91 -2.05
C LYS A 157 12.29 1.22 -3.54
N LEU A 158 11.28 2.00 -3.94
CA LEU A 158 11.13 2.49 -5.31
C LEU A 158 12.35 3.30 -5.75
N ARG A 159 12.84 4.21 -4.89
CA ARG A 159 14.06 4.97 -5.15
C ARG A 159 15.23 4.07 -5.47
N LEU A 160 15.51 3.08 -4.61
CA LEU A 160 16.58 2.11 -4.84
C LEU A 160 16.45 1.41 -6.19
N PHE A 161 15.26 0.96 -6.56
CA PHE A 161 15.05 0.30 -7.85
C PHE A 161 15.25 1.26 -9.02
N PHE A 162 14.69 2.46 -8.99
CA PHE A 162 14.89 3.44 -10.06
C PHE A 162 16.36 3.83 -10.23
N GLU A 163 17.08 4.05 -9.13
CA GLU A 163 18.52 4.36 -9.17
C GLU A 163 19.33 3.19 -9.76
N THR A 164 18.96 1.93 -9.45
CA THR A 164 19.59 0.73 -10.05
C THR A 164 19.38 0.67 -11.57
N PHE A 165 18.24 1.15 -12.08
CA PHE A 165 17.99 1.29 -13.51
C PHE A 165 18.67 2.51 -14.16
N GLY A 166 19.41 3.32 -13.38
CA GLY A 166 20.10 4.52 -13.86
C GLY A 166 19.18 5.73 -14.01
N CYS A 167 18.06 5.79 -13.31
CA CYS A 167 17.19 6.96 -13.24
C CYS A 167 17.78 8.05 -12.34
N ARG A 168 17.36 9.30 -12.55
CA ARG A 168 17.57 10.44 -11.64
C ARG A 168 16.34 10.60 -10.78
N VAL A 169 16.48 10.39 -9.47
CA VAL A 169 15.34 10.30 -8.55
C VAL A 169 15.32 11.46 -7.57
N GLN A 170 14.17 12.09 -7.41
CA GLN A 170 13.87 13.02 -6.33
C GLN A 170 12.64 12.53 -5.55
N SER A 171 12.66 12.66 -4.24
CA SER A 171 11.53 12.30 -3.38
C SER A 171 10.91 13.53 -2.74
N PHE A 172 9.59 13.55 -2.69
CA PHE A 172 8.83 14.56 -1.96
C PHE A 172 8.36 14.01 -0.61
N ALA A 173 8.73 14.70 0.46
CA ALA A 173 8.15 14.49 1.79
C ALA A 173 8.30 15.75 2.63
N ARG A 174 7.32 16.05 3.50
CA ARG A 174 7.37 17.26 4.35
C ARG A 174 8.36 17.12 5.51
N THR A 175 8.38 15.96 6.14
CA THR A 175 9.12 15.75 7.40
C THR A 175 10.18 14.64 7.32
N ALA A 176 10.08 13.71 6.37
CA ALA A 176 11.03 12.60 6.28
C ALA A 176 12.43 13.10 5.88
N GLU A 177 13.44 12.68 6.61
CA GLU A 177 14.84 12.95 6.25
C GLU A 177 15.20 12.28 4.93
N GLY A 178 16.10 12.90 4.16
CA GLY A 178 16.56 12.40 2.87
C GLY A 178 15.65 12.71 1.67
N ALA A 179 14.49 13.36 1.88
CA ALA A 179 13.67 13.86 0.77
C ALA A 179 14.21 15.21 0.30
N GLU A 180 14.34 15.40 -1.00
CA GLU A 180 14.86 16.62 -1.64
C GLU A 180 13.79 17.70 -1.78
N LEU A 181 12.56 17.28 -2.09
CA LEU A 181 11.44 18.19 -2.33
C LEU A 181 10.59 18.32 -1.07
N ARG A 182 10.39 19.57 -0.58
CA ARG A 182 9.70 19.84 0.68
C ARG A 182 8.58 20.87 0.58
N SER A 183 8.55 21.66 -0.50
CA SER A 183 7.53 22.69 -0.74
C SER A 183 6.60 22.32 -1.89
N ALA A 184 5.41 22.93 -1.92
CA ALA A 184 4.46 22.75 -3.02
C ALA A 184 5.05 23.21 -4.36
N ASP A 185 5.75 24.35 -4.38
CA ASP A 185 6.32 24.88 -5.62
C ASP A 185 7.43 23.97 -6.17
N ALA A 186 8.29 23.41 -5.29
CA ALA A 186 9.31 22.45 -5.69
C ALA A 186 8.68 21.16 -6.26
N LEU A 187 7.59 20.71 -5.64
CA LEU A 187 6.82 19.56 -6.14
C LEU A 187 6.19 19.84 -7.50
N ASP A 188 5.56 21.00 -7.66
CA ASP A 188 4.92 21.40 -8.91
C ASP A 188 5.92 21.46 -10.07
N HIS A 189 7.08 22.06 -9.83
CA HIS A 189 8.16 22.11 -10.82
C HIS A 189 8.68 20.70 -11.18
N ALA A 190 8.90 19.87 -10.18
CA ALA A 190 9.39 18.51 -10.37
C ALA A 190 8.39 17.65 -11.16
N ILE A 191 7.09 17.70 -10.85
CA ILE A 191 6.05 16.98 -11.61
C ILE A 191 6.02 17.43 -13.07
N GLY A 192 6.12 18.73 -13.35
CA GLY A 192 6.12 19.28 -14.69
C GLY A 192 7.33 18.87 -15.56
N THR A 193 8.40 18.40 -14.94
CA THR A 193 9.63 18.00 -15.65
C THR A 193 9.91 16.51 -15.60
N ALA A 194 9.17 15.74 -14.80
CA ALA A 194 9.38 14.31 -14.63
C ALA A 194 8.95 13.48 -15.86
N ASP A 195 9.68 12.38 -16.09
CA ASP A 195 9.26 11.29 -16.97
C ASP A 195 8.36 10.27 -16.26
N ILE A 196 8.52 10.17 -14.93
CA ILE A 196 7.74 9.26 -14.07
C ILE A 196 7.40 9.99 -12.78
N VAL A 197 6.10 9.97 -12.43
CA VAL A 197 5.60 10.44 -11.13
C VAL A 197 5.04 9.23 -10.38
N ALA A 198 5.74 8.80 -9.30
CA ALA A 198 5.37 7.63 -8.52
C ALA A 198 4.81 8.04 -7.16
N CYS A 199 3.53 7.79 -6.91
CA CYS A 199 2.84 8.08 -5.65
C CYS A 199 2.80 6.85 -4.75
N CYS A 200 3.29 7.01 -3.51
CA CYS A 200 3.20 6.01 -2.43
C CYS A 200 2.77 6.65 -1.10
N LEU A 201 1.99 7.72 -1.17
CA LEU A 201 1.48 8.44 0.00
C LEU A 201 0.27 7.73 0.62
N PRO A 202 0.14 7.73 1.95
CA PRO A 202 -1.08 7.31 2.63
C PRO A 202 -2.21 8.32 2.41
N LYS A 203 -3.45 7.92 2.68
CA LYS A 203 -4.60 8.83 2.75
C LYS A 203 -4.58 9.55 4.10
N THR A 204 -4.41 10.86 4.08
CA THR A 204 -4.54 11.77 5.23
C THR A 204 -5.26 13.04 4.79
N SER A 205 -5.68 13.89 5.72
CA SER A 205 -6.26 15.19 5.40
C SER A 205 -5.34 16.07 4.54
N GLU A 206 -4.03 15.86 4.64
CA GLU A 206 -3.02 16.66 3.93
C GLU A 206 -2.60 16.07 2.58
N THR A 207 -2.85 14.79 2.36
CA THR A 207 -2.48 14.08 1.12
C THR A 207 -3.67 13.80 0.22
N CYS A 208 -4.89 13.87 0.74
CA CYS A 208 -6.11 13.71 -0.06
C CYS A 208 -6.16 14.79 -1.14
N GLY A 209 -6.29 14.38 -2.41
CA GLY A 209 -6.29 15.26 -3.57
C GLY A 209 -4.97 15.99 -3.83
N LEU A 210 -3.86 15.55 -3.23
CA LEU A 210 -2.56 16.21 -3.44
C LEU A 210 -2.15 16.19 -4.93
N VAL A 211 -2.42 15.11 -5.65
CA VAL A 211 -2.22 15.04 -7.09
C VAL A 211 -3.50 15.51 -7.78
N ASP A 212 -3.72 16.82 -7.73
CA ASP A 212 -4.89 17.49 -8.25
C ASP A 212 -4.87 17.60 -9.78
N ARG A 213 -5.99 18.06 -10.35
CA ARG A 213 -6.16 18.30 -11.79
C ARG A 213 -5.04 19.15 -12.40
N ARG A 214 -4.57 20.17 -11.67
CA ARG A 214 -3.53 21.07 -12.14
C ARG A 214 -2.20 20.33 -12.29
N ARG A 215 -1.82 19.52 -11.28
CA ARG A 215 -0.60 18.72 -11.30
C ARG A 215 -0.62 17.65 -12.37
N ILE A 216 -1.75 16.95 -12.52
CA ILE A 216 -1.91 15.94 -13.58
C ILE A 216 -1.73 16.57 -14.97
N ARG A 217 -2.38 17.72 -15.21
CA ARG A 217 -2.28 18.43 -16.48
C ARG A 217 -0.92 19.07 -16.75
N SER A 218 -0.10 19.29 -15.71
CA SER A 218 1.25 19.81 -15.86
C SER A 218 2.30 18.72 -16.20
N MET A 219 1.94 17.44 -16.07
CA MET A 219 2.82 16.34 -16.46
C MET A 219 3.16 16.39 -17.95
N ARG A 220 4.35 15.90 -18.31
CA ARG A 220 4.77 15.78 -19.72
C ARG A 220 3.84 14.81 -20.46
N PRO A 221 3.60 15.03 -21.77
CA PRO A 221 2.80 14.10 -22.59
C PRO A 221 3.36 12.66 -22.64
N SER A 222 4.65 12.48 -22.40
CA SER A 222 5.30 11.16 -22.33
C SER A 222 5.36 10.59 -20.91
N ALA A 223 4.99 11.34 -19.88
CA ALA A 223 5.13 10.94 -18.49
C ALA A 223 4.19 9.81 -18.11
N ILE A 224 4.68 8.89 -17.28
CA ILE A 224 3.87 7.81 -16.69
C ILE A 224 3.57 8.15 -15.23
N PHE A 225 2.29 8.04 -14.85
CA PHE A 225 1.86 8.15 -13.48
C PHE A 225 1.77 6.75 -12.85
N VAL A 226 2.36 6.58 -11.66
CA VAL A 226 2.34 5.32 -10.90
C VAL A 226 1.71 5.59 -9.54
N ASN A 227 0.72 4.78 -9.12
CA ASN A 227 0.12 4.92 -7.79
C ASN A 227 0.06 3.59 -7.05
N THR A 228 0.88 3.46 -6.01
CA THR A 228 0.90 2.35 -5.05
C THR A 228 0.57 2.81 -3.63
N GLY A 229 0.04 4.04 -3.49
CA GLY A 229 -0.35 4.63 -2.23
C GLY A 229 -1.83 4.42 -1.93
N ARG A 230 -2.64 5.45 -2.21
CA ARG A 230 -4.10 5.42 -2.08
C ARG A 230 -4.76 6.18 -3.23
N GLY A 231 -5.90 5.70 -3.69
CA GLY A 231 -6.67 6.36 -4.76
C GLY A 231 -7.07 7.78 -4.40
N ALA A 232 -7.47 8.02 -3.16
CA ALA A 232 -7.89 9.32 -2.66
C ALA A 232 -6.81 10.43 -2.72
N VAL A 233 -5.56 10.10 -2.96
CA VAL A 233 -4.47 11.08 -3.13
C VAL A 233 -4.54 11.78 -4.50
N VAL A 234 -5.29 11.22 -5.45
CA VAL A 234 -5.32 11.60 -6.86
C VAL A 234 -6.70 12.09 -7.25
N ASP A 235 -6.80 13.14 -8.06
CA ASP A 235 -8.01 13.47 -8.83
C ASP A 235 -8.15 12.45 -9.96
N GLU A 236 -8.82 11.33 -9.68
CA GLU A 236 -8.96 10.21 -10.60
C GLU A 236 -9.73 10.61 -11.88
N ILE A 237 -10.71 11.53 -11.77
CA ILE A 237 -11.45 12.04 -12.92
C ILE A 237 -10.49 12.77 -13.87
N ALA A 238 -9.66 13.66 -13.33
CA ALA A 238 -8.67 14.38 -14.14
C ALA A 238 -7.62 13.44 -14.75
N LEU A 239 -7.23 12.39 -14.04
CA LEU A 239 -6.32 11.36 -14.55
C LEU A 239 -6.93 10.62 -15.75
N ILE A 240 -8.18 10.19 -15.64
CA ILE A 240 -8.93 9.53 -16.72
C ILE A 240 -9.03 10.44 -17.95
N GLU A 241 -9.43 11.70 -17.75
CA GLU A 241 -9.50 12.68 -18.85
C GLU A 241 -8.14 12.82 -19.57
N CYS A 242 -7.05 12.89 -18.83
CA CYS A 242 -5.71 13.02 -19.41
C CYS A 242 -5.25 11.75 -20.14
N LEU A 243 -5.61 10.56 -19.63
CA LEU A 243 -5.33 9.29 -20.30
C LEU A 243 -6.12 9.17 -21.63
N GLN A 244 -7.43 9.41 -21.59
CA GLN A 244 -8.29 9.34 -22.76
C GLN A 244 -7.94 10.36 -23.86
N GLN A 245 -7.41 11.52 -23.46
CA GLN A 245 -6.96 12.58 -24.38
C GLN A 245 -5.46 12.46 -24.73
N GLU A 246 -4.79 11.38 -24.35
CA GLU A 246 -3.34 11.14 -24.58
C GLU A 246 -2.44 12.30 -24.09
N LYS A 247 -2.89 13.04 -23.08
CA LYS A 247 -2.15 14.17 -22.50
C LYS A 247 -1.01 13.74 -21.59
N ILE A 248 -1.02 12.47 -21.14
CA ILE A 248 0.08 11.82 -20.43
C ILE A 248 0.38 10.47 -21.07
N GLY A 249 1.57 9.94 -20.85
CA GLY A 249 2.06 8.74 -21.52
C GLY A 249 1.44 7.43 -21.05
N GLY A 250 0.71 7.42 -19.93
CA GLY A 250 0.04 6.24 -19.37
C GLY A 250 0.02 6.23 -17.84
N ALA A 251 -0.53 5.17 -17.26
CA ALA A 251 -0.59 5.00 -15.82
C ALA A 251 -0.38 3.54 -15.38
N VAL A 252 0.16 3.36 -14.16
CA VAL A 252 0.21 2.09 -13.44
C VAL A 252 -0.47 2.31 -12.09
N LEU A 253 -1.62 1.69 -11.89
CA LEU A 253 -2.47 1.95 -10.74
C LEU A 253 -2.68 0.65 -9.95
N ASP A 254 -2.09 0.58 -8.76
CA ASP A 254 -2.38 -0.49 -7.80
C ASP A 254 -3.69 -0.20 -7.06
N VAL A 255 -3.98 1.08 -6.85
CA VAL A 255 -5.13 1.56 -6.08
C VAL A 255 -5.96 2.55 -6.88
N THR A 256 -7.27 2.57 -6.63
CA THR A 256 -8.26 3.45 -7.26
C THR A 256 -9.09 4.18 -6.21
N TRP A 257 -9.89 5.17 -6.63
CA TRP A 257 -10.76 5.89 -5.70
C TRP A 257 -11.80 4.98 -5.05
N GLN A 258 -12.42 4.14 -5.85
CA GLN A 258 -13.37 3.11 -5.39
C GLN A 258 -12.76 1.73 -5.60
N GLU A 259 -12.80 0.90 -4.55
CA GLU A 259 -12.34 -0.49 -4.57
C GLU A 259 -13.39 -1.42 -3.94
N PRO A 260 -13.74 -2.54 -4.59
CA PRO A 260 -13.35 -2.94 -5.94
C PRO A 260 -13.80 -1.96 -7.02
N LEU A 261 -13.01 -1.84 -8.11
CA LEU A 261 -13.33 -0.98 -9.25
C LEU A 261 -14.59 -1.51 -9.97
N PRO A 262 -15.63 -0.67 -10.17
CA PRO A 262 -16.85 -1.10 -10.85
C PRO A 262 -16.60 -1.62 -12.27
N PRO A 263 -17.38 -2.60 -12.75
CA PRO A 263 -17.16 -3.21 -14.08
C PRO A 263 -17.30 -2.23 -15.26
N ASP A 264 -18.04 -1.16 -15.10
CA ASP A 264 -18.29 -0.12 -16.09
C ASP A 264 -17.35 1.09 -15.95
N HIS A 265 -16.37 1.01 -15.06
CA HIS A 265 -15.49 2.13 -14.78
C HIS A 265 -14.53 2.42 -15.95
N PRO A 266 -14.35 3.70 -16.37
CA PRO A 266 -13.55 4.06 -17.54
C PRO A 266 -12.09 3.60 -17.52
N LEU A 267 -11.48 3.43 -16.35
CA LEU A 267 -10.09 2.96 -16.23
C LEU A 267 -9.85 1.58 -16.86
N TRP A 268 -10.87 0.71 -16.96
CA TRP A 268 -10.73 -0.59 -17.60
C TRP A 268 -10.38 -0.51 -19.08
N THR A 269 -10.76 0.58 -19.73
CA THR A 269 -10.61 0.78 -21.18
C THR A 269 -9.64 1.91 -21.54
N CYS A 270 -8.99 2.54 -20.55
CA CYS A 270 -7.96 3.53 -20.81
C CYS A 270 -6.72 2.89 -21.41
N ASP A 271 -6.32 3.34 -22.60
CA ASP A 271 -5.08 2.90 -23.24
C ASP A 271 -3.87 3.21 -22.36
N ARG A 272 -2.81 2.39 -22.48
CA ARG A 272 -1.56 2.54 -21.72
C ARG A 272 -1.77 2.64 -20.21
N THR A 273 -2.78 1.93 -19.70
CA THR A 273 -3.09 1.85 -18.28
C THR A 273 -2.99 0.40 -17.81
N ILE A 274 -2.21 0.19 -16.72
CA ILE A 274 -2.10 -1.11 -16.06
C ILE A 274 -2.73 -1.00 -14.68
N LEU A 275 -3.74 -1.83 -14.44
CA LEU A 275 -4.44 -1.94 -13.17
C LEU A 275 -3.92 -3.16 -12.41
N LEU A 276 -3.29 -2.94 -11.26
CA LEU A 276 -2.76 -3.99 -10.40
C LEU A 276 -3.77 -4.48 -9.36
N GLN A 277 -4.94 -3.86 -9.29
CA GLN A 277 -6.12 -4.29 -8.51
C GLN A 277 -5.83 -4.51 -7.02
N HIS A 278 -5.04 -3.62 -6.43
CA HIS A 278 -4.60 -3.63 -5.03
C HIS A 278 -3.91 -4.95 -4.63
N THR A 279 -3.16 -5.53 -5.56
CA THR A 279 -2.39 -6.77 -5.34
C THR A 279 -0.90 -6.52 -5.15
N GLY A 280 -0.46 -5.27 -5.25
CA GLY A 280 0.95 -4.92 -5.22
C GLY A 280 1.71 -5.38 -3.98
N GLY A 281 1.02 -5.58 -2.86
CA GLY A 281 1.61 -6.11 -1.63
C GLY A 281 1.71 -7.65 -1.57
N GLY A 282 1.03 -8.38 -2.47
CA GLY A 282 0.90 -9.83 -2.41
C GLY A 282 2.18 -10.59 -2.79
N TYR A 283 2.51 -11.66 -2.08
CA TYR A 283 3.55 -12.62 -2.39
C TYR A 283 3.31 -13.96 -1.68
N GLN A 284 4.01 -15.02 -2.10
CA GLN A 284 3.72 -16.39 -1.67
C GLN A 284 3.74 -16.58 -0.15
N ASP A 285 4.72 -15.99 0.55
CA ASP A 285 4.92 -16.18 2.00
C ASP A 285 4.32 -15.02 2.83
N GLU A 286 3.45 -14.20 2.26
CA GLU A 286 2.87 -13.02 2.90
C GLU A 286 2.27 -13.33 4.29
N LEU A 287 1.42 -14.36 4.37
CA LEU A 287 0.72 -14.70 5.61
C LEU A 287 1.69 -15.21 6.70
N LEU A 288 2.71 -15.93 6.29
CA LEU A 288 3.77 -16.39 7.20
C LEU A 288 4.60 -15.22 7.73
N ASP A 289 4.94 -14.24 6.88
CA ASP A 289 5.73 -13.06 7.29
C ASP A 289 4.92 -12.08 8.14
N LYS A 290 3.62 -11.91 7.88
CA LYS A 290 2.70 -11.23 8.81
C LYS A 290 2.74 -11.87 10.20
N THR A 291 2.67 -13.18 10.24
CA THR A 291 2.73 -13.96 11.49
C THR A 291 4.08 -13.80 12.18
N ARG A 292 5.20 -13.84 11.46
CA ARG A 292 6.54 -13.59 12.02
C ARG A 292 6.65 -12.19 12.62
N THR A 293 6.09 -11.19 11.95
CA THR A 293 6.05 -9.80 12.45
C THR A 293 5.26 -9.70 13.75
N PHE A 294 4.09 -10.32 13.81
CA PHE A 294 3.31 -10.39 15.03
C PHE A 294 4.09 -11.07 16.17
N LEU A 295 4.72 -12.21 15.92
CA LEU A 295 5.48 -12.95 16.94
C LEU A 295 6.72 -12.19 17.42
N ALA A 296 7.38 -11.43 16.55
CA ALA A 296 8.48 -10.56 16.96
C ALA A 296 8.00 -9.46 17.93
N ASN A 297 6.88 -8.81 17.62
CA ASN A 297 6.26 -7.86 18.53
C ASN A 297 5.71 -8.51 19.80
N PHE A 298 5.17 -9.73 19.72
CA PHE A 298 4.74 -10.49 20.89
C PHE A 298 5.87 -10.74 21.87
N ALA A 299 7.04 -11.14 21.38
CA ALA A 299 8.23 -11.33 22.22
C ALA A 299 8.68 -10.03 22.92
N ARG A 300 8.56 -8.86 22.25
CA ARG A 300 8.79 -7.54 22.84
C ARG A 300 7.75 -7.21 23.91
N PHE A 301 6.49 -7.44 23.60
CA PHE A 301 5.36 -7.19 24.50
C PHE A 301 5.52 -7.96 25.82
N GLN A 302 5.88 -9.24 25.74
CA GLN A 302 6.13 -10.07 26.93
C GLN A 302 7.28 -9.55 27.82
N LYS A 303 8.27 -8.90 27.20
CA LYS A 303 9.42 -8.30 27.89
C LYS A 303 9.18 -6.86 28.34
N GLY A 304 8.02 -6.29 28.10
CA GLY A 304 7.75 -4.88 28.36
C GLY A 304 8.60 -3.91 27.51
N GLN A 305 9.11 -4.36 26.36
CA GLN A 305 9.91 -3.56 25.44
C GLN A 305 9.01 -2.77 24.49
N PRO A 306 9.46 -1.63 23.94
CA PRO A 306 8.74 -0.91 22.91
C PRO A 306 8.42 -1.80 21.71
N LEU A 307 7.19 -1.74 21.20
CA LEU A 307 6.77 -2.47 20.01
C LEU A 307 7.24 -1.75 18.75
N ASP A 308 7.49 -2.53 17.70
CA ASP A 308 7.80 -1.96 16.39
C ASP A 308 6.50 -1.54 15.68
N ASN A 309 6.58 -0.48 14.85
CA ASN A 309 5.48 0.00 14.02
C ASN A 309 4.21 0.44 14.78
N ILE A 310 4.38 1.07 15.93
CA ILE A 310 3.26 1.71 16.65
C ILE A 310 2.69 2.80 15.75
N ILE A 311 1.38 2.77 15.53
CA ILE A 311 0.69 3.79 14.74
C ILE A 311 0.32 5.00 15.60
N ASN A 312 0.32 6.16 14.98
CA ASN A 312 -0.21 7.39 15.57
C ASN A 312 -1.48 7.79 14.84
N LEU A 313 -2.65 7.47 15.43
CA LEU A 313 -3.95 7.75 14.81
C LEU A 313 -4.16 9.25 14.54
N ALA A 314 -3.67 10.12 15.43
CA ALA A 314 -3.81 11.57 15.28
C ALA A 314 -2.99 12.13 14.09
N LYS A 315 -1.88 11.48 13.73
CA LYS A 315 -1.05 11.89 12.58
C LYS A 315 -1.46 11.23 11.27
N GLY A 316 -2.24 10.14 11.32
CA GLY A 316 -2.68 9.41 10.14
C GLY A 316 -1.59 8.56 9.45
N TYR A 317 -0.43 8.36 10.10
CA TYR A 317 0.67 7.53 9.58
C TYR A 317 1.59 7.02 10.69
#